data_924861274efca8ca26f10581d8f249fc
#
_entry.id   924861274efca8ca26f10581d8f249fc
#
_cell.length_a   1.000
_cell.length_b   1.000
_cell.length_c   1.000
_cell.angle_alpha   90.00
_cell.angle_beta   90.00
_cell.angle_gamma   90.00
#
_symmetry.space_group_name_H-M   'P 1'
#
loop_
_entity.id
_entity.type
_entity.pdbx_description
1 polymer ?
#
loop_
_entity_poly.entity_id
_entity_poly.type
_entity_poly.pdbx_seq_one_letter_code
_entity_poly.pdbx_strand_id
1 'polypeptide(L)'
;QMQSLRLHGMAQAWRELEQSRQLNELSVNDGLTLLLQAEILDKSNKRFERLIKNAHFRYQATMEEVICSSVRNLDKTMLDELKSGNYIHKGAPVLISGTSGSGKSFLASALGHQACYQGKSVVYYNTQKLIAKLRIERLEGTHTKFLDKIAKTEVLILDDFGLMHLEGQQLLDMME
;
A
#
# COMPACT_ATOMS: atom_id res chain seq x y z
N GLN A 1 9.92 -28.46 -13.78
CA GLN A 1 8.67 -28.75 -13.08
C GLN A 1 8.22 -27.60 -12.16
N MET A 2 9.05 -27.06 -11.23
CA MET A 2 8.67 -25.93 -10.36
C MET A 2 8.23 -24.68 -11.12
N GLN A 3 8.92 -24.34 -12.21
CA GLN A 3 8.56 -23.18 -13.04
C GLN A 3 7.20 -23.33 -13.74
N SER A 4 6.88 -24.54 -14.24
CA SER A 4 5.58 -24.83 -14.85
C SER A 4 4.43 -24.76 -13.85
N LEU A 5 4.71 -25.00 -12.57
CA LEU A 5 3.79 -24.86 -11.44
C LEU A 5 3.77 -23.44 -10.85
N ARG A 6 4.48 -22.48 -11.46
CA ARG A 6 4.61 -21.08 -10.99
C ARG A 6 5.21 -20.96 -9.57
N LEU A 7 6.08 -21.90 -9.20
CA LEU A 7 6.85 -21.90 -7.95
C LEU A 7 8.23 -21.29 -8.18
N HIS A 8 8.25 -19.96 -8.40
CA HIS A 8 9.46 -19.24 -8.83
C HIS A 8 10.49 -19.12 -7.70
N GLY A 9 10.04 -18.81 -6.49
CA GLY A 9 10.89 -18.68 -5.31
C GLY A 9 11.56 -20.03 -4.97
N MET A 10 10.79 -21.12 -4.97
CA MET A 10 11.34 -22.48 -4.79
C MET A 10 12.36 -22.82 -5.87
N ALA A 11 12.05 -22.50 -7.13
CA ALA A 11 12.96 -22.82 -8.25
C ALA A 11 14.26 -22.03 -8.19
N GLN A 12 14.24 -20.82 -7.63
CA GLN A 12 15.43 -20.03 -7.40
C GLN A 12 16.24 -20.56 -6.23
N ALA A 13 15.60 -20.80 -5.08
CA ALA A 13 16.25 -21.34 -3.89
C ALA A 13 16.88 -22.71 -4.16
N TRP A 14 16.20 -23.58 -4.92
CA TRP A 14 16.77 -24.87 -5.32
C TRP A 14 18.09 -24.71 -6.07
N ARG A 15 18.15 -23.79 -7.06
CA ARG A 15 19.37 -23.54 -7.83
C ARG A 15 20.52 -23.01 -6.96
N GLU A 16 20.20 -22.14 -6.00
CA GLU A 16 21.18 -21.59 -5.05
C GLU A 16 21.75 -22.68 -4.14
N LEU A 17 20.88 -23.55 -3.60
CA LEU A 17 21.29 -24.71 -2.79
C LEU A 17 22.12 -25.74 -3.59
N GLU A 18 21.78 -25.95 -4.85
CA GLU A 18 22.52 -26.84 -5.75
C GLU A 18 23.92 -26.30 -6.05
N GLN A 19 24.05 -24.98 -6.36
CA GLN A 19 25.31 -24.31 -6.64
C GLN A 19 26.24 -24.26 -5.42
N SER A 20 25.67 -24.04 -4.23
CA SER A 20 26.43 -24.00 -2.97
C SER A 20 26.80 -25.36 -2.41
N ARG A 21 26.36 -26.47 -3.05
CA ARG A 21 26.51 -27.88 -2.60
C ARG A 21 25.91 -28.16 -1.22
N GLN A 22 25.07 -27.27 -0.69
CA GLN A 22 24.46 -27.44 0.63
C GLN A 22 23.36 -28.54 0.65
N LEU A 23 22.85 -28.92 -0.53
CA LEU A 23 21.83 -29.97 -0.63
C LEU A 23 22.22 -31.28 0.03
N ASN A 24 23.52 -31.62 0.04
CA ASN A 24 24.03 -32.91 0.63
C ASN A 24 24.09 -32.84 2.17
N GLU A 25 24.05 -31.68 2.76
CA GLU A 25 24.17 -31.44 4.21
C GLU A 25 22.81 -31.24 4.89
N LEU A 26 21.77 -30.97 4.09
CA LEU A 26 20.42 -30.68 4.59
C LEU A 26 19.61 -31.98 4.74
N SER A 27 18.85 -32.08 5.83
CA SER A 27 17.79 -33.07 5.89
C SER A 27 16.69 -32.75 4.88
N VAL A 28 15.92 -33.78 4.48
CA VAL A 28 14.78 -33.57 3.56
C VAL A 28 13.79 -32.56 4.12
N ASN A 29 13.54 -32.59 5.43
CA ASN A 29 12.63 -31.64 6.09
C ASN A 29 13.15 -30.19 6.05
N ASP A 30 14.45 -30.00 6.32
CA ASP A 30 15.06 -28.67 6.30
C ASP A 30 15.08 -28.10 4.87
N GLY A 31 15.46 -28.93 3.90
CA GLY A 31 15.43 -28.55 2.49
C GLY A 31 14.04 -28.15 2.01
N LEU A 32 13.02 -28.94 2.35
CA LEU A 32 11.63 -28.61 2.00
C LEU A 32 11.16 -27.30 2.69
N THR A 33 11.51 -27.13 3.95
CA THR A 33 11.16 -25.91 4.72
C THR A 33 11.77 -24.67 4.07
N LEU A 34 13.06 -24.71 3.71
CA LEU A 34 13.74 -23.61 3.03
C LEU A 34 13.08 -23.25 1.69
N LEU A 35 12.75 -24.27 0.90
CA LEU A 35 12.09 -24.07 -0.39
C LEU A 35 10.71 -23.44 -0.25
N LEU A 36 9.89 -23.89 0.71
CA LEU A 36 8.57 -23.33 1.00
C LEU A 36 8.67 -21.90 1.49
N GLN A 37 9.62 -21.59 2.38
CA GLN A 37 9.86 -20.22 2.85
C GLN A 37 10.26 -19.29 1.71
N ALA A 38 11.14 -19.73 0.81
CA ALA A 38 11.54 -18.97 -0.37
C ALA A 38 10.35 -18.66 -1.29
N GLU A 39 9.44 -19.62 -1.49
CA GLU A 39 8.24 -19.39 -2.29
C GLU A 39 7.26 -18.40 -1.63
N ILE A 40 7.06 -18.51 -0.32
CA ILE A 40 6.22 -17.60 0.45
C ILE A 40 6.77 -16.17 0.35
N LEU A 41 8.09 -16.02 0.50
CA LEU A 41 8.77 -14.73 0.41
C LEU A 41 8.65 -14.13 -1.00
N ASP A 42 8.90 -14.90 -2.04
CA ASP A 42 8.78 -14.46 -3.45
C ASP A 42 7.34 -13.99 -3.75
N LYS A 43 6.33 -14.76 -3.34
CA LYS A 43 4.93 -14.38 -3.51
C LYS A 43 4.55 -13.11 -2.75
N SER A 44 5.05 -12.99 -1.51
CA SER A 44 4.83 -11.81 -0.68
C SER A 44 5.44 -10.56 -1.32
N ASN A 45 6.69 -10.65 -1.78
CA ASN A 45 7.39 -9.55 -2.44
C ASN A 45 6.66 -9.12 -3.73
N LYS A 46 6.30 -10.06 -4.59
CA LYS A 46 5.55 -9.78 -5.83
C LYS A 46 4.18 -9.15 -5.54
N ARG A 47 3.50 -9.61 -4.49
CA ARG A 47 2.24 -9.00 -4.04
C ARG A 47 2.46 -7.56 -3.60
N PHE A 48 3.46 -7.31 -2.78
CA PHE A 48 3.82 -5.99 -2.29
C PHE A 48 4.15 -5.03 -3.44
N GLU A 49 5.05 -5.43 -4.36
CA GLU A 49 5.40 -4.62 -5.54
C GLU A 49 4.17 -4.25 -6.37
N ARG A 50 3.25 -5.20 -6.58
CA ARG A 50 2.00 -4.94 -7.29
C ARG A 50 1.11 -3.96 -6.56
N LEU A 51 1.00 -4.07 -5.22
CA LEU A 51 0.21 -3.15 -4.40
C LEU A 51 0.78 -1.73 -4.46
N ILE A 52 2.10 -1.57 -4.31
CA ILE A 52 2.79 -0.28 -4.44
C ILE A 52 2.56 0.34 -5.82
N LYS A 53 2.73 -0.44 -6.87
CA LYS A 53 2.51 0.03 -8.25
C LYS A 53 1.08 0.52 -8.48
N ASN A 54 0.10 -0.19 -7.93
CA ASN A 54 -1.32 0.14 -8.09
C ASN A 54 -1.77 1.31 -7.22
N ALA A 55 -1.07 1.60 -6.14
CA ALA A 55 -1.41 2.68 -5.22
C ALA A 55 -1.18 4.08 -5.80
N HIS A 56 -0.25 4.23 -6.74
CA HIS A 56 0.09 5.51 -7.39
C HIS A 56 0.50 6.61 -6.40
N PHE A 57 1.30 6.27 -5.40
CA PHE A 57 1.76 7.23 -4.40
C PHE A 57 2.47 8.44 -5.01
N ARG A 58 2.29 9.61 -4.38
CA ARG A 58 3.03 10.83 -4.74
C ARG A 58 4.51 10.75 -4.39
N TYR A 59 4.81 10.10 -3.25
CA TYR A 59 6.18 9.91 -2.75
C TYR A 59 6.45 8.43 -2.51
N GLN A 60 7.66 8.00 -2.83
CA GLN A 60 8.20 6.73 -2.33
C GLN A 60 8.73 7.01 -0.93
N ALA A 61 7.88 6.79 0.08
CA ALA A 61 8.18 7.11 1.46
C ALA A 61 7.94 5.89 2.33
N THR A 62 8.83 5.66 3.30
CA THR A 62 8.69 4.59 4.28
C THR A 62 8.48 5.15 5.68
N MET A 63 7.93 4.35 6.60
CA MET A 63 7.73 4.80 7.98
C MET A 63 9.06 5.02 8.73
N GLU A 64 10.14 4.39 8.28
CA GLU A 64 11.49 4.55 8.82
C GLU A 64 12.08 5.93 8.49
N GLU A 65 11.65 6.54 7.38
CA GLU A 65 12.09 7.89 6.96
C GLU A 65 11.29 9.01 7.63
N VAL A 66 10.20 8.67 8.34
CA VAL A 66 9.38 9.66 9.04
C VAL A 66 10.10 10.12 10.30
N ILE A 67 10.52 11.39 10.30
CA ILE A 67 11.21 11.98 11.46
C ILE A 67 10.18 12.37 12.53
N CYS A 68 10.22 11.66 13.65
CA CYS A 68 9.48 12.03 14.86
C CYS A 68 10.13 13.26 15.50
N SER A 69 9.34 14.28 15.78
CA SER A 69 9.82 15.46 16.49
C SER A 69 8.64 16.09 17.24
N SER A 70 8.87 16.48 18.48
CA SER A 70 7.89 17.23 19.30
C SER A 70 7.47 18.55 18.65
N VAL A 71 8.38 19.17 17.88
CA VAL A 71 8.11 20.39 17.10
C VAL A 71 7.05 20.15 16.01
N ARG A 72 6.91 18.92 15.53
CA ARG A 72 5.91 18.54 14.53
C ARG A 72 4.62 17.98 15.13
N ASN A 73 4.50 17.94 16.45
CA ASN A 73 3.42 17.23 17.14
C ASN A 73 3.25 15.77 16.68
N LEU A 74 4.36 15.14 16.25
CA LEU A 74 4.42 13.73 15.89
C LEU A 74 5.10 12.97 17.02
N ASP A 75 4.28 12.36 17.84
CA ASP A 75 4.68 11.49 18.93
C ASP A 75 5.03 10.10 18.37
N LYS A 76 6.08 9.49 18.91
CA LYS A 76 6.50 8.14 18.54
C LYS A 76 5.41 7.10 18.83
N THR A 77 4.72 7.22 19.96
CA THR A 77 3.64 6.30 20.34
C THR A 77 2.49 6.33 19.33
N MET A 78 2.09 7.53 18.89
CA MET A 78 1.07 7.70 17.85
C MET A 78 1.53 7.09 16.52
N LEU A 79 2.80 7.30 16.12
CA LEU A 79 3.32 6.70 14.89
C LEU A 79 3.40 5.18 14.95
N ASP A 80 3.79 4.61 16.10
CA ASP A 80 3.83 3.17 16.30
C ASP A 80 2.40 2.57 16.24
N GLU A 81 1.40 3.27 16.78
CA GLU A 81 0.00 2.88 16.66
C GLU A 81 -0.48 2.91 15.21
N LEU A 82 -0.19 3.98 14.47
CA LEU A 82 -0.51 4.08 13.05
C LEU A 82 0.22 3.02 12.22
N LYS A 83 1.50 2.75 12.53
CA LYS A 83 2.30 1.71 11.88
C LYS A 83 1.72 0.32 12.08
N SER A 84 1.03 0.05 13.19
CA SER A 84 0.37 -1.23 13.46
C SER A 84 -0.76 -1.55 12.46
N GLY A 85 -1.36 -0.53 11.83
CA GLY A 85 -2.48 -0.70 10.91
C GLY A 85 -3.84 -0.98 11.57
N ASN A 86 -3.94 -0.90 12.90
CA ASN A 86 -5.18 -1.17 13.63
C ASN A 86 -6.34 -0.28 13.18
N TYR A 87 -6.05 0.96 12.74
CA TYR A 87 -7.07 1.87 12.22
C TYR A 87 -7.75 1.31 10.95
N ILE A 88 -7.02 0.57 10.11
CA ILE A 88 -7.58 -0.06 8.91
C ILE A 88 -8.60 -1.14 9.30
N HIS A 89 -8.24 -2.00 10.25
CA HIS A 89 -9.13 -3.07 10.72
C HIS A 89 -10.40 -2.52 11.40
N LYS A 90 -10.28 -1.38 12.08
CA LYS A 90 -11.40 -0.70 12.73
C LYS A 90 -12.23 0.16 11.77
N GLY A 91 -11.79 0.35 10.54
CA GLY A 91 -12.40 1.31 9.61
C GLY A 91 -12.32 2.76 10.12
N ALA A 92 -11.35 3.07 10.98
CA ALA A 92 -11.21 4.40 11.57
C ALA A 92 -10.50 5.35 10.59
N PRO A 93 -11.05 6.55 10.31
CA PRO A 93 -10.40 7.52 9.48
C PRO A 93 -9.18 8.14 10.17
N VAL A 94 -8.13 8.45 9.40
CA VAL A 94 -6.95 9.18 9.85
C VAL A 94 -6.92 10.55 9.17
N LEU A 95 -7.00 11.62 9.95
CA LEU A 95 -6.90 12.99 9.46
C LEU A 95 -5.50 13.54 9.76
N ILE A 96 -4.78 13.94 8.70
CA ILE A 96 -3.45 14.56 8.79
C ILE A 96 -3.59 16.06 8.46
N SER A 97 -3.47 16.91 9.46
CA SER A 97 -3.56 18.37 9.31
C SER A 97 -2.22 19.05 9.63
N GLY A 98 -2.02 20.24 9.10
CA GLY A 98 -0.82 21.04 9.36
C GLY A 98 -0.54 22.04 8.23
N THR A 99 0.47 22.89 8.43
CA THR A 99 0.87 23.92 7.48
C THR A 99 1.39 23.35 6.16
N SER A 100 1.39 24.16 5.10
CA SER A 100 1.98 23.75 3.82
C SER A 100 3.48 23.42 4.03
N GLY A 101 3.97 22.38 3.34
CA GLY A 101 5.37 21.96 3.46
C GLY A 101 5.72 21.16 4.72
N SER A 102 4.77 20.91 5.65
CA SER A 102 5.04 20.18 6.90
C SER A 102 5.25 18.65 6.72
N GLY A 103 5.11 18.12 5.50
CA GLY A 103 5.32 16.69 5.21
C GLY A 103 4.08 15.82 5.31
N LYS A 104 2.85 16.40 5.30
CA LYS A 104 1.58 15.65 5.36
C LYS A 104 1.48 14.56 4.28
N SER A 105 1.69 14.94 3.02
CA SER A 105 1.62 14.01 1.88
C SER A 105 2.71 12.93 1.93
N PHE A 106 3.88 13.25 2.51
CA PHE A 106 4.94 12.29 2.77
C PHE A 106 4.51 11.26 3.81
N LEU A 107 3.98 11.72 4.96
CA LEU A 107 3.46 10.85 6.01
C LEU A 107 2.31 9.97 5.50
N ALA A 108 1.36 10.55 4.75
CA ALA A 108 0.27 9.79 4.15
C ALA A 108 0.77 8.70 3.18
N SER A 109 1.81 9.01 2.37
CA SER A 109 2.45 8.04 1.48
C SER A 109 3.17 6.95 2.26
N ALA A 110 3.88 7.29 3.34
CA ALA A 110 4.57 6.33 4.21
C ALA A 110 3.59 5.36 4.90
N LEU A 111 2.44 5.87 5.41
CA LEU A 111 1.38 5.03 5.97
C LEU A 111 0.75 4.11 4.92
N GLY A 112 0.53 4.63 3.71
CA GLY A 112 0.03 3.82 2.59
C GLY A 112 1.01 2.72 2.19
N HIS A 113 2.30 3.03 2.15
CA HIS A 113 3.38 2.06 1.89
C HIS A 113 3.40 0.96 2.95
N GLN A 114 3.29 1.34 4.23
CA GLN A 114 3.19 0.40 5.35
C GLN A 114 1.95 -0.49 5.24
N ALA A 115 0.80 0.06 4.85
CA ALA A 115 -0.41 -0.74 4.60
C ALA A 115 -0.20 -1.75 3.46
N CYS A 116 0.47 -1.36 2.36
CA CYS A 116 0.86 -2.28 1.29
C CYS A 116 1.79 -3.39 1.79
N TYR A 117 2.74 -3.08 2.67
CA TYR A 117 3.63 -4.06 3.29
C TYR A 117 2.84 -5.10 4.11
N GLN A 118 1.78 -4.66 4.78
CA GLN A 118 0.83 -5.54 5.49
C GLN A 118 -0.14 -6.27 4.55
N GLY A 119 0.03 -6.16 3.23
CA GLY A 119 -0.77 -6.82 2.21
C GLY A 119 -2.12 -6.15 1.93
N LYS A 120 -2.33 -4.91 2.41
CA LYS A 120 -3.55 -4.13 2.18
C LYS A 120 -3.51 -3.42 0.85
N SER A 121 -4.65 -3.37 0.17
CA SER A 121 -4.81 -2.60 -1.05
C SER A 121 -4.99 -1.12 -0.73
N VAL A 122 -4.18 -0.27 -1.39
CA VAL A 122 -4.19 1.17 -1.19
C VAL A 122 -4.37 1.86 -2.53
N VAL A 123 -5.10 2.97 -2.54
CA VAL A 123 -5.12 3.90 -3.66
C VAL A 123 -4.95 5.33 -3.16
N TYR A 124 -4.10 6.08 -3.85
CA TYR A 124 -3.77 7.46 -3.52
C TYR A 124 -4.31 8.40 -4.60
N TYR A 125 -5.08 9.39 -4.20
CA TYR A 125 -5.56 10.45 -5.07
C TYR A 125 -5.24 11.83 -4.51
N ASN A 126 -4.79 12.72 -5.38
CA ASN A 126 -4.99 14.14 -5.14
C ASN A 126 -6.48 14.43 -5.34
N THR A 127 -7.11 15.08 -4.36
CA THR A 127 -8.56 15.32 -4.33
C THR A 127 -9.08 16.01 -5.59
N GLN A 128 -8.37 17.04 -6.09
CA GLN A 128 -8.77 17.74 -7.30
C GLN A 128 -8.77 16.84 -8.54
N LYS A 129 -7.73 15.96 -8.65
CA LYS A 129 -7.64 14.99 -9.75
C LYS A 129 -8.72 13.93 -9.66
N LEU A 130 -9.08 13.50 -8.46
CA LEU A 130 -10.16 12.56 -8.25
C LEU A 130 -11.49 13.15 -8.71
N ILE A 131 -11.81 14.38 -8.31
CA ILE A 131 -13.05 15.05 -8.71
C ILE A 131 -13.13 15.21 -10.24
N ALA A 132 -12.03 15.66 -10.86
CA ALA A 132 -11.97 15.76 -12.32
C ALA A 132 -12.21 14.39 -12.99
N LYS A 133 -11.65 13.32 -12.42
CA LYS A 133 -11.84 11.97 -12.92
C LYS A 133 -13.28 11.49 -12.74
N LEU A 134 -13.90 11.69 -11.59
CA LEU A 134 -15.31 11.34 -11.34
C LEU A 134 -16.23 11.99 -12.37
N ARG A 135 -15.97 13.26 -12.71
CA ARG A 135 -16.72 13.97 -13.76
C ARG A 135 -16.56 13.31 -15.13
N ILE A 136 -15.35 12.91 -15.52
CA ILE A 136 -15.09 12.20 -16.80
C ILE A 136 -15.81 10.87 -16.82
N GLU A 137 -15.64 10.06 -15.77
CA GLU A 137 -16.27 8.75 -15.64
C GLU A 137 -17.81 8.83 -15.70
N ARG A 138 -18.39 9.93 -15.19
CA ARG A 138 -19.82 10.19 -15.29
C ARG A 138 -20.25 10.49 -16.72
N LEU A 139 -19.47 11.30 -17.46
CA LEU A 139 -19.74 11.60 -18.87
C LEU A 139 -19.63 10.35 -19.76
N GLU A 140 -18.71 9.45 -19.43
CA GLU A 140 -18.48 8.19 -20.14
C GLU A 140 -19.45 7.07 -19.72
N GLY A 141 -20.28 7.27 -18.69
CA GLY A 141 -21.19 6.25 -18.16
C GLY A 141 -20.50 5.12 -17.40
N THR A 142 -19.26 5.33 -16.96
CA THR A 142 -18.42 4.34 -16.24
C THR A 142 -18.29 4.63 -14.74
N HIS A 143 -18.97 5.66 -14.26
CA HIS A 143 -18.92 6.17 -12.87
C HIS A 143 -19.09 5.07 -11.80
N THR A 144 -20.16 4.27 -11.91
CA THR A 144 -20.45 3.18 -10.94
C THR A 144 -19.30 2.16 -10.88
N LYS A 145 -18.75 1.77 -12.05
CA LYS A 145 -17.62 0.83 -12.11
C LYS A 145 -16.38 1.41 -11.44
N PHE A 146 -16.18 2.73 -11.57
CA PHE A 146 -15.06 3.41 -10.93
C PHE A 146 -15.23 3.48 -9.42
N LEU A 147 -16.41 3.82 -8.92
CA LEU A 147 -16.73 3.79 -7.48
C LEU A 147 -16.58 2.38 -6.90
N ASP A 148 -17.11 1.36 -7.58
CA ASP A 148 -16.93 -0.05 -7.18
C ASP A 148 -15.46 -0.45 -7.07
N LYS A 149 -14.59 0.12 -7.92
CA LYS A 149 -13.15 -0.12 -7.86
C LYS A 149 -12.53 0.52 -6.61
N ILE A 150 -12.94 1.76 -6.28
CA ILE A 150 -12.49 2.44 -5.06
C ILE A 150 -13.00 1.70 -3.83
N ALA A 151 -14.28 1.35 -3.79
CA ALA A 151 -14.91 0.66 -2.67
C ALA A 151 -14.29 -0.70 -2.33
N LYS A 152 -13.66 -1.38 -3.31
CA LYS A 152 -12.90 -2.62 -3.09
C LYS A 152 -11.50 -2.40 -2.50
N THR A 153 -11.07 -1.14 -2.37
CA THR A 153 -9.76 -0.80 -1.84
C THR A 153 -9.85 -0.65 -0.32
N GLU A 154 -8.92 -1.26 0.41
CA GLU A 154 -8.95 -1.25 1.88
C GLU A 154 -8.54 0.10 2.47
N VAL A 155 -7.71 0.88 1.75
CA VAL A 155 -7.27 2.22 2.18
C VAL A 155 -7.34 3.20 1.01
N LEU A 156 -8.12 4.27 1.18
CA LEU A 156 -8.18 5.41 0.28
C LEU A 156 -7.42 6.58 0.92
N ILE A 157 -6.43 7.11 0.22
CA ILE A 157 -5.69 8.32 0.62
C ILE A 157 -6.14 9.49 -0.25
N LEU A 158 -6.67 10.53 0.38
CA LEU A 158 -7.05 11.78 -0.27
C LEU A 158 -6.09 12.88 0.16
N ASP A 159 -5.21 13.27 -0.73
CA ASP A 159 -4.26 14.37 -0.51
C ASP A 159 -4.85 15.71 -0.97
N ASP A 160 -4.38 16.79 -0.37
CA ASP A 160 -4.87 18.15 -0.63
C ASP A 160 -6.40 18.27 -0.39
N PHE A 161 -6.95 17.50 0.56
CA PHE A 161 -8.35 17.53 0.94
C PHE A 161 -8.72 18.87 1.57
N GLY A 162 -9.87 19.45 1.17
CA GLY A 162 -10.36 20.70 1.73
C GLY A 162 -9.70 21.98 1.18
N LEU A 163 -8.79 21.90 0.19
CA LEU A 163 -8.21 23.07 -0.47
C LEU A 163 -9.13 23.68 -1.56
N MET A 164 -10.17 22.96 -1.93
CA MET A 164 -11.17 23.42 -2.91
C MET A 164 -12.53 23.61 -2.26
N HIS A 165 -13.24 24.64 -2.72
CA HIS A 165 -14.68 24.72 -2.49
C HIS A 165 -15.37 23.72 -3.43
N LEU A 166 -16.08 22.76 -2.84
CA LEU A 166 -16.87 21.80 -3.59
C LEU A 166 -18.30 22.29 -3.66
N GLU A 167 -18.87 22.36 -4.85
CA GLU A 167 -20.23 22.83 -5.06
C GLU A 167 -21.05 21.85 -5.90
N GLY A 168 -22.35 21.83 -5.64
CA GLY A 168 -23.31 21.06 -6.44
C GLY A 168 -22.93 19.57 -6.56
N GLN A 169 -22.81 19.09 -7.80
CA GLN A 169 -22.56 17.68 -8.09
C GLN A 169 -21.20 17.18 -7.53
N GLN A 170 -20.19 18.03 -7.44
CA GLN A 170 -18.89 17.63 -6.89
C GLN A 170 -18.96 17.22 -5.43
N LEU A 171 -19.83 17.88 -4.66
CA LEU A 171 -20.08 17.53 -3.26
C LEU A 171 -20.78 16.18 -3.17
N LEU A 172 -21.79 15.95 -4.01
CA LEU A 172 -22.50 14.65 -4.07
C LEU A 172 -21.54 13.53 -4.44
N ASP A 173 -20.72 13.73 -5.48
CA ASP A 173 -19.73 12.74 -5.95
C ASP A 173 -18.68 12.38 -4.86
N MET A 174 -18.42 13.26 -3.90
CA MET A 174 -17.51 13.00 -2.77
C MET A 174 -18.21 12.37 -1.57
N MET A 175 -19.54 12.34 -1.54
CA MET A 175 -20.32 11.71 -0.48
C MET A 175 -20.78 10.29 -0.83
N GLU A 176 -20.72 9.92 -2.11
CA GLU A 176 -20.91 8.53 -2.59
C GLU A 176 -19.68 7.67 -2.32
#